data_d5aa9e547746829ea1a996f4e194ee69
#
_entry.id   d5aa9e547746829ea1a996f4e194ee69
#
_cell.length_a   1.000
_cell.length_b   1.000
_cell.length_c   1.000
_cell.angle_alpha   90.00
_cell.angle_beta   90.00
_cell.angle_gamma   90.00
#
_symmetry.space_group_name_H-M   'P 1'
#
loop_
_entity.id
_entity.type
_entity.pdbx_description
1 polymer ?
#
loop_
_entity_poly.entity_id
_entity_poly.type
_entity_poly.pdbx_seq_one_letter_code
_entity_poly.pdbx_strand_id
1 'polypeptide(L)'
;MSKNVVSVEEFQRIANRVSVITIIENFILTILKLLVGLYSHSTAVLSDAIHSASDVFSTIIVMIGIKLSSKESDKDHQYGHERFECIAALILSLILFGTGLKIGISAIQTILSGIYTTNATIGFSALIITIISIIIKELMYWYTRHYALKIDSNALMADAWHHRSDSLSSIGALIGVIGCMLGYPIMDSLASLVIFFFIAKAAYDIFKDAVDKLTDKSCDFEAEICECILENSSVIAIDLLQSRVFGNRVYLDLEIQLDGNCTLHEAHYVAQSIHDTIELQFPNVKHIMVHTNPN
;
A
#
# COMPACT_ATOMS: atom_id res chain seq x y z
N MET A 1 -12.67 10.62 14.23
CA MET A 1 -12.92 11.15 12.88
C MET A 1 -13.46 10.01 12.05
N SER A 2 -14.73 10.01 11.68
CA SER A 2 -15.32 8.98 10.81
C SER A 2 -14.53 8.92 9.50
N LYS A 3 -13.81 7.82 9.24
CA LYS A 3 -13.23 7.55 7.92
C LYS A 3 -14.43 7.42 6.95
N ASN A 4 -14.53 8.30 5.97
CA ASN A 4 -15.56 8.19 4.92
C ASN A 4 -15.41 6.83 4.24
N VAL A 5 -16.37 5.97 4.46
CA VAL A 5 -16.40 4.65 3.85
C VAL A 5 -16.71 4.79 2.38
N VAL A 6 -15.78 4.33 1.59
CA VAL A 6 -15.87 4.34 0.13
C VAL A 6 -16.60 3.07 -0.31
N SER A 7 -17.63 3.20 -1.16
CA SER A 7 -18.30 2.03 -1.73
C SER A 7 -17.33 1.18 -2.58
N VAL A 8 -17.64 -0.11 -2.78
CA VAL A 8 -16.80 -1.00 -3.62
C VAL A 8 -16.61 -0.43 -5.02
N GLU A 9 -17.67 0.13 -5.59
CA GLU A 9 -17.62 0.75 -6.93
C GLU A 9 -16.73 2.00 -6.95
N GLU A 10 -16.84 2.85 -5.91
CA GLU A 10 -16.00 4.04 -5.78
C GLU A 10 -14.54 3.67 -5.51
N PHE A 11 -14.29 2.66 -4.68
CA PHE A 11 -12.96 2.10 -4.45
C PHE A 11 -12.30 1.66 -5.76
N GLN A 12 -12.98 0.80 -6.54
CA GLN A 12 -12.50 0.34 -7.85
C GLN A 12 -12.27 1.50 -8.81
N ARG A 13 -13.20 2.43 -8.88
CA ARG A 13 -13.11 3.59 -9.79
C ARG A 13 -11.91 4.46 -9.47
N ILE A 14 -11.68 4.75 -8.20
CA ILE A 14 -10.52 5.54 -7.75
C ILE A 14 -9.23 4.78 -8.03
N ALA A 15 -9.15 3.53 -7.62
CA ALA A 15 -7.95 2.71 -7.78
C ALA A 15 -7.58 2.51 -9.26
N ASN A 16 -8.54 2.16 -10.12
CA ASN A 16 -8.31 2.02 -11.55
C ASN A 16 -7.86 3.35 -12.18
N ARG A 17 -8.48 4.47 -11.79
CA ARG A 17 -8.08 5.78 -12.29
C ARG A 17 -6.64 6.12 -11.92
N VAL A 18 -6.25 5.89 -10.66
CA VAL A 18 -4.89 6.13 -10.19
C VAL A 18 -3.91 5.26 -10.97
N SER A 19 -4.14 3.94 -11.02
CA SER A 19 -3.26 3.00 -11.73
C SER A 19 -3.11 3.32 -13.22
N VAL A 20 -4.18 3.71 -13.91
CA VAL A 20 -4.11 4.10 -15.33
C VAL A 20 -3.28 5.37 -15.52
N ILE A 21 -3.44 6.38 -14.64
CA ILE A 21 -2.65 7.61 -14.71
C ILE A 21 -1.18 7.29 -14.50
N THR A 22 -0.82 6.50 -13.48
CA THR A 22 0.58 6.15 -13.19
C THR A 22 1.20 5.29 -14.31
N ILE A 23 0.44 4.40 -14.94
CA ILE A 23 0.89 3.66 -16.14
C ILE A 23 1.21 4.62 -17.29
N ILE A 24 0.33 5.58 -17.57
CA ILE A 24 0.52 6.57 -18.63
C ILE A 24 1.76 7.43 -18.34
N GLU A 25 1.92 7.90 -17.10
CA GLU A 25 3.07 8.71 -16.68
C GLU A 25 4.38 7.92 -16.81
N ASN A 26 4.44 6.67 -16.34
CA ASN A 26 5.60 5.79 -16.52
C ASN A 26 5.90 5.52 -17.99
N PHE A 27 4.88 5.33 -18.82
CA PHE A 27 5.06 5.12 -20.26
C PHE A 27 5.64 6.35 -20.96
N ILE A 28 5.14 7.55 -20.62
CA ILE A 28 5.67 8.82 -21.15
C ILE A 28 7.12 9.01 -20.70
N LEU A 29 7.43 8.76 -19.41
CA LEU A 29 8.80 8.83 -18.89
C LEU A 29 9.72 7.85 -19.61
N THR A 30 9.29 6.62 -19.85
CA THR A 30 10.04 5.61 -20.60
C THR A 30 10.40 6.12 -21.99
N ILE A 31 9.44 6.65 -22.74
CA ILE A 31 9.67 7.19 -24.08
C ILE A 31 10.65 8.37 -24.03
N LEU A 32 10.44 9.33 -23.13
CA LEU A 32 11.32 10.49 -22.99
C LEU A 32 12.75 10.10 -22.67
N LYS A 33 12.95 9.19 -21.71
CA LYS A 33 14.27 8.65 -21.33
C LYS A 33 14.91 7.90 -22.51
N LEU A 34 14.13 7.09 -23.23
CA LEU A 34 14.63 6.36 -24.40
C LEU A 34 15.13 7.32 -25.48
N LEU A 35 14.34 8.34 -25.85
CA LEU A 35 14.72 9.32 -26.85
C LEU A 35 15.97 10.11 -26.43
N VAL A 36 16.03 10.59 -25.19
CA VAL A 36 17.21 11.31 -24.67
C VAL A 36 18.42 10.38 -24.58
N GLY A 37 18.26 9.14 -24.13
CA GLY A 37 19.33 8.14 -24.03
C GLY A 37 19.95 7.80 -25.39
N LEU A 38 19.11 7.63 -26.42
CA LEU A 38 19.57 7.42 -27.81
C LEU A 38 20.27 8.66 -28.38
N TYR A 39 19.69 9.85 -28.17
CA TYR A 39 20.28 11.10 -28.68
C TYR A 39 21.62 11.43 -28.01
N SER A 40 21.73 11.24 -26.69
CA SER A 40 22.94 11.53 -25.90
C SER A 40 23.97 10.39 -25.93
N HIS A 41 23.65 9.26 -26.57
CA HIS A 41 24.45 8.01 -26.52
C HIS A 41 24.76 7.57 -25.06
N SER A 42 23.85 7.84 -24.11
CA SER A 42 24.03 7.55 -22.70
C SER A 42 23.43 6.18 -22.33
N THR A 43 24.30 5.22 -22.07
CA THR A 43 23.88 3.87 -21.60
C THR A 43 23.18 3.92 -20.25
N ALA A 44 23.54 4.88 -19.38
CA ALA A 44 22.90 5.08 -18.10
C ALA A 44 21.44 5.50 -18.25
N VAL A 45 21.14 6.48 -19.14
CA VAL A 45 19.76 6.92 -19.41
C VAL A 45 18.95 5.82 -20.11
N LEU A 46 19.58 5.04 -21.01
CA LEU A 46 18.91 3.89 -21.63
C LEU A 46 18.55 2.82 -20.61
N SER A 47 19.47 2.51 -19.68
CA SER A 47 19.17 1.57 -18.57
C SER A 47 18.05 2.07 -17.68
N ASP A 48 18.01 3.38 -17.40
CA ASP A 48 16.94 4.02 -16.62
C ASP A 48 15.59 4.04 -17.38
N ALA A 49 15.61 4.11 -18.72
CA ALA A 49 14.41 3.93 -19.54
C ALA A 49 13.84 2.52 -19.45
N ILE A 50 14.70 1.50 -19.48
CA ILE A 50 14.30 0.08 -19.30
C ILE A 50 13.73 -0.13 -17.89
N HIS A 51 14.33 0.47 -16.87
CA HIS A 51 13.82 0.42 -15.50
C HIS A 51 12.41 1.03 -15.41
N SER A 52 12.21 2.23 -15.97
CA SER A 52 10.88 2.87 -16.00
C SER A 52 9.83 2.07 -16.79
N ALA A 53 10.24 1.30 -17.81
CA ALA A 53 9.35 0.35 -18.48
C ALA A 53 8.95 -0.80 -17.54
N SER A 54 9.87 -1.26 -16.69
CA SER A 54 9.58 -2.32 -15.69
C SER A 54 8.61 -1.85 -14.60
N ASP A 55 8.58 -0.54 -14.28
CA ASP A 55 7.67 0.02 -13.26
C ASP A 55 6.19 -0.13 -13.67
N VAL A 56 5.92 -0.14 -14.98
CA VAL A 56 4.58 -0.40 -15.51
C VAL A 56 4.06 -1.78 -15.04
N PHE A 57 4.92 -2.80 -14.95
CA PHE A 57 4.52 -4.12 -14.47
C PHE A 57 4.14 -4.10 -12.99
N SER A 58 4.83 -3.33 -12.15
CA SER A 58 4.48 -3.18 -10.73
C SER A 58 3.08 -2.60 -10.56
N THR A 59 2.76 -1.53 -11.29
CA THR A 59 1.41 -0.93 -11.26
C THR A 59 0.34 -1.86 -11.85
N ILE A 60 0.68 -2.70 -12.83
CA ILE A 60 -0.25 -3.73 -13.35
C ILE A 60 -0.56 -4.77 -12.25
N ILE A 61 0.41 -5.19 -11.44
CA ILE A 61 0.19 -6.11 -10.31
C ILE A 61 -0.82 -5.50 -9.32
N VAL A 62 -0.66 -4.21 -8.99
CA VAL A 62 -1.61 -3.47 -8.14
C VAL A 62 -3.01 -3.50 -8.74
N MET A 63 -3.12 -3.14 -10.01
CA MET A 63 -4.42 -3.07 -10.70
C MET A 63 -5.11 -4.44 -10.75
N ILE A 64 -4.36 -5.52 -10.99
CA ILE A 64 -4.90 -6.89 -10.95
C ILE A 64 -5.32 -7.25 -9.53
N GLY A 65 -4.51 -6.98 -8.51
CA GLY A 65 -4.82 -7.25 -7.11
C GLY A 65 -6.12 -6.57 -6.67
N ILE A 66 -6.27 -5.28 -6.96
CA ILE A 66 -7.47 -4.51 -6.64
C ILE A 66 -8.68 -5.00 -7.43
N LYS A 67 -8.51 -5.33 -8.72
CA LYS A 67 -9.62 -5.87 -9.53
C LYS A 67 -10.10 -7.22 -9.01
N LEU A 68 -9.18 -8.08 -8.60
CA LEU A 68 -9.53 -9.38 -8.02
C LEU A 68 -10.16 -9.22 -6.65
N SER A 69 -9.63 -8.33 -5.78
CA SER A 69 -10.16 -8.10 -4.43
C SER A 69 -11.59 -7.56 -4.43
N SER A 70 -11.96 -6.85 -5.49
CA SER A 70 -13.29 -6.26 -5.62
C SER A 70 -14.33 -7.20 -6.24
N LYS A 71 -13.95 -8.45 -6.55
CA LYS A 71 -14.88 -9.46 -7.04
C LYS A 71 -15.77 -9.94 -5.89
N GLU A 72 -17.08 -10.04 -6.16
CA GLU A 72 -18.05 -10.57 -5.19
C GLU A 72 -17.74 -12.03 -4.82
N SER A 73 -18.36 -12.48 -3.73
CA SER A 73 -18.28 -13.88 -3.30
C SER A 73 -18.81 -14.81 -4.38
N ASP A 74 -18.17 -15.96 -4.55
CA ASP A 74 -18.56 -17.02 -5.45
C ASP A 74 -18.57 -18.39 -4.71
N LYS A 75 -18.77 -19.48 -5.43
CA LYS A 75 -18.86 -20.82 -4.82
C LYS A 75 -17.55 -21.27 -4.17
N ASP A 76 -16.42 -20.83 -4.71
CA ASP A 76 -15.09 -21.22 -4.23
C ASP A 76 -14.59 -20.27 -3.12
N HIS A 77 -15.02 -18.98 -3.14
CA HIS A 77 -14.65 -17.93 -2.20
C HIS A 77 -15.93 -17.29 -1.61
N GLN A 78 -16.57 -18.00 -0.68
CA GLN A 78 -17.87 -17.60 -0.11
C GLN A 78 -17.81 -16.30 0.71
N TYR A 79 -16.65 -15.94 1.28
CA TYR A 79 -16.43 -14.69 2.00
C TYR A 79 -15.98 -13.53 1.11
N GLY A 80 -15.76 -13.77 -0.20
CA GLY A 80 -15.29 -12.77 -1.15
C GLY A 80 -13.80 -12.89 -1.45
N HIS A 81 -13.27 -11.90 -2.13
CA HIS A 81 -11.92 -11.93 -2.70
C HIS A 81 -11.01 -10.82 -2.12
N GLU A 82 -11.43 -10.12 -1.07
CA GLU A 82 -10.74 -8.93 -0.53
C GLU A 82 -9.27 -9.18 -0.17
N ARG A 83 -8.92 -10.40 0.20
CA ARG A 83 -7.53 -10.78 0.55
C ARG A 83 -6.55 -10.68 -0.62
N PHE A 84 -7.02 -10.66 -1.89
CA PHE A 84 -6.13 -10.49 -3.04
C PHE A 84 -5.41 -9.14 -3.07
N GLU A 85 -5.98 -8.09 -2.48
CA GLU A 85 -5.31 -6.81 -2.32
C GLU A 85 -4.09 -6.93 -1.38
N CYS A 86 -4.24 -7.64 -0.26
CA CYS A 86 -3.15 -7.88 0.68
C CYS A 86 -2.03 -8.72 0.03
N ILE A 87 -2.39 -9.70 -0.81
CA ILE A 87 -1.41 -10.50 -1.57
C ILE A 87 -0.64 -9.61 -2.55
N ALA A 88 -1.30 -8.71 -3.27
CA ALA A 88 -0.64 -7.77 -4.16
C ALA A 88 0.31 -6.84 -3.39
N ALA A 89 -0.13 -6.30 -2.25
CA ALA A 89 0.70 -5.47 -1.37
C ALA A 89 1.93 -6.24 -0.85
N LEU A 90 1.77 -7.52 -0.50
CA LEU A 90 2.86 -8.41 -0.08
C LEU A 90 3.90 -8.58 -1.19
N ILE A 91 3.47 -8.90 -2.42
CA ILE A 91 4.36 -9.06 -3.57
C ILE A 91 5.16 -7.77 -3.80
N LEU A 92 4.49 -6.62 -3.78
CA LEU A 92 5.13 -5.32 -4.02
C LEU A 92 6.08 -4.93 -2.88
N SER A 93 5.74 -5.22 -1.63
CA SER A 93 6.64 -4.96 -0.49
C SER A 93 7.93 -5.80 -0.59
N LEU A 94 7.85 -7.04 -1.07
CA LEU A 94 9.03 -7.87 -1.32
C LEU A 94 9.88 -7.35 -2.47
N ILE A 95 9.26 -6.88 -3.56
CA ILE A 95 9.97 -6.23 -4.69
C ILE A 95 10.67 -4.96 -4.18
N LEU A 96 9.96 -4.13 -3.39
CA LEU A 96 10.50 -2.91 -2.81
C LEU A 96 11.68 -3.20 -1.87
N PHE A 97 11.55 -4.19 -1.00
CA PHE A 97 12.63 -4.63 -0.11
C PHE A 97 13.85 -5.13 -0.90
N GLY A 98 13.62 -5.96 -1.92
CA GLY A 98 14.70 -6.47 -2.80
C GLY A 98 15.45 -5.35 -3.52
N THR A 99 14.73 -4.32 -3.99
CA THR A 99 15.32 -3.13 -4.63
C THR A 99 16.17 -2.34 -3.62
N GLY A 100 15.62 -2.08 -2.43
CA GLY A 100 16.36 -1.42 -1.35
C GLY A 100 17.61 -2.19 -0.94
N LEU A 101 17.49 -3.52 -0.78
CA LEU A 101 18.61 -4.40 -0.42
C LEU A 101 19.73 -4.35 -1.45
N LYS A 102 19.40 -4.36 -2.75
CA LYS A 102 20.38 -4.23 -3.84
C LYS A 102 21.14 -2.90 -3.72
N ILE A 103 20.45 -1.78 -3.44
CA ILE A 103 21.06 -0.46 -3.25
C ILE A 103 22.00 -0.51 -2.03
N GLY A 104 21.55 -1.05 -0.90
CA GLY A 104 22.35 -1.14 0.33
C GLY A 104 23.58 -2.00 0.17
N ILE A 105 23.48 -3.19 -0.43
CA ILE A 105 24.62 -4.08 -0.70
C ILE A 105 25.64 -3.40 -1.60
N SER A 106 25.17 -2.76 -2.70
CA SER A 106 26.06 -2.04 -3.62
C SER A 106 26.81 -0.92 -2.92
N ALA A 107 26.13 -0.15 -2.08
CA ALA A 107 26.74 0.93 -1.30
C ALA A 107 27.83 0.40 -0.33
N ILE A 108 27.55 -0.68 0.41
CA ILE A 108 28.51 -1.31 1.31
C ILE A 108 29.72 -1.84 0.54
N GLN A 109 29.50 -2.53 -0.58
CA GLN A 109 30.60 -3.04 -1.41
C GLN A 109 31.50 -1.92 -1.93
N THR A 110 30.93 -0.80 -2.36
CA THR A 110 31.68 0.38 -2.82
C THR A 110 32.50 0.99 -1.67
N ILE A 111 31.94 1.10 -0.47
CA ILE A 111 32.67 1.62 0.70
C ILE A 111 33.83 0.70 1.08
N LEU A 112 33.61 -0.63 1.12
CA LEU A 112 34.62 -1.61 1.51
C LEU A 112 35.74 -1.74 0.48
N SER A 113 35.42 -1.63 -0.81
CA SER A 113 36.42 -1.71 -1.88
C SER A 113 37.26 -0.44 -2.00
N GLY A 114 36.75 0.68 -1.52
CA GLY A 114 37.37 2.00 -1.72
C GLY A 114 37.43 2.44 -3.18
N ILE A 115 36.81 1.69 -4.09
CA ILE A 115 36.78 1.97 -5.52
C ILE A 115 35.52 2.77 -5.83
N TYR A 116 35.67 4.08 -5.88
CA TYR A 116 34.58 4.97 -6.25
C TYR A 116 34.62 5.22 -7.76
N THR A 117 33.70 4.63 -8.50
CA THR A 117 33.58 4.86 -9.96
C THR A 117 32.97 6.22 -10.20
N THR A 118 33.78 7.15 -10.63
CA THR A 118 33.34 8.46 -11.08
C THR A 118 32.95 8.42 -12.54
N ASN A 119 31.74 7.98 -12.88
CA ASN A 119 31.19 8.18 -14.23
C ASN A 119 30.76 9.65 -14.42
N ALA A 120 31.73 10.56 -14.35
CA ALA A 120 31.54 12.00 -14.19
C ALA A 120 31.22 12.75 -15.49
N THR A 121 30.82 12.10 -16.57
CA THR A 121 30.34 12.81 -17.76
C THR A 121 28.86 12.55 -18.02
N ILE A 122 28.02 12.97 -17.07
CA ILE A 122 26.59 13.06 -17.36
C ILE A 122 26.41 14.26 -18.28
N GLY A 123 26.08 14.01 -19.55
CA GLY A 123 25.77 15.08 -20.50
C GLY A 123 24.63 15.95 -19.95
N PHE A 124 24.63 17.23 -20.32
CA PHE A 124 23.61 18.19 -19.82
C PHE A 124 22.18 17.72 -20.07
N SER A 125 21.90 17.06 -21.20
CA SER A 125 20.60 16.47 -21.50
C SER A 125 20.22 15.32 -20.57
N ALA A 126 21.18 14.47 -20.18
CA ALA A 126 20.97 13.40 -19.22
C ALA A 126 20.67 13.94 -17.81
N LEU A 127 21.33 15.01 -17.40
CA LEU A 127 21.04 15.70 -16.12
C LEU A 127 19.61 16.26 -16.10
N ILE A 128 19.19 16.93 -17.16
CA ILE A 128 17.84 17.50 -17.26
C ILE A 128 16.78 16.39 -17.16
N ILE A 129 16.91 15.30 -17.93
CA ILE A 129 15.91 14.23 -17.91
C ILE A 129 15.86 13.52 -16.55
N THR A 130 16.99 13.38 -15.85
CA THR A 130 17.04 12.84 -14.50
C THR A 130 16.27 13.73 -13.51
N ILE A 131 16.48 15.05 -13.55
CA ILE A 131 15.76 16.00 -12.70
C ILE A 131 14.25 15.96 -12.99
N ILE A 132 13.87 15.95 -14.26
CA ILE A 132 12.45 15.84 -14.67
C ILE A 132 11.86 14.53 -14.14
N SER A 133 12.59 13.43 -14.28
CA SER A 133 12.16 12.12 -13.79
C SER A 133 11.94 12.12 -12.26
N ILE A 134 12.85 12.70 -11.49
CA ILE A 134 12.71 12.82 -10.03
C ILE A 134 11.44 13.60 -9.69
N ILE A 135 11.21 14.74 -10.33
CA ILE A 135 10.02 15.57 -10.06
C ILE A 135 8.73 14.79 -10.38
N ILE A 136 8.66 14.13 -11.53
CA ILE A 136 7.48 13.36 -11.94
C ILE A 136 7.26 12.18 -10.98
N LYS A 137 8.29 11.42 -10.61
CA LYS A 137 8.19 10.31 -9.66
C LYS A 137 7.75 10.76 -8.26
N GLU A 138 8.21 11.92 -7.76
CA GLU A 138 7.72 12.50 -6.50
C GLU A 138 6.25 12.93 -6.60
N LEU A 139 5.83 13.51 -7.72
CA LEU A 139 4.42 13.86 -7.95
C LEU A 139 3.55 12.60 -8.00
N MET A 140 4.00 11.54 -8.68
CA MET A 140 3.33 10.23 -8.70
C MET A 140 3.19 9.65 -7.29
N TYR A 141 4.26 9.70 -6.48
CA TYR A 141 4.21 9.26 -5.08
C TYR A 141 3.11 9.99 -4.29
N TRP A 142 3.12 11.33 -4.31
CA TRP A 142 2.16 12.12 -3.55
C TRP A 142 0.72 11.91 -4.03
N TYR A 143 0.54 11.81 -5.35
CA TYR A 143 -0.75 11.54 -5.97
C TYR A 143 -1.27 10.15 -5.55
N THR A 144 -0.51 9.10 -5.77
CA THR A 144 -0.89 7.72 -5.45
C THR A 144 -1.11 7.55 -3.95
N ARG A 145 -0.21 8.08 -3.10
CA ARG A 145 -0.33 8.05 -1.64
C ARG A 145 -1.60 8.73 -1.15
N HIS A 146 -1.96 9.89 -1.71
CA HIS A 146 -3.18 10.60 -1.33
C HIS A 146 -4.42 9.72 -1.52
N TYR A 147 -4.53 9.07 -2.67
CA TYR A 147 -5.66 8.19 -2.96
C TYR A 147 -5.57 6.87 -2.21
N ALA A 148 -4.38 6.29 -2.02
CA ALA A 148 -4.18 5.10 -1.20
C ALA A 148 -4.71 5.29 0.22
N LEU A 149 -4.39 6.44 0.85
CA LEU A 149 -4.92 6.80 2.17
C LEU A 149 -6.44 7.06 2.16
N LYS A 150 -6.96 7.67 1.09
CA LYS A 150 -8.39 7.98 0.97
C LYS A 150 -9.25 6.71 0.93
N ILE A 151 -8.78 5.67 0.23
CA ILE A 151 -9.54 4.42 0.05
C ILE A 151 -9.02 3.27 0.92
N ASP A 152 -8.03 3.53 1.79
CA ASP A 152 -7.36 2.55 2.67
C ASP A 152 -6.81 1.33 1.90
N SER A 153 -6.11 1.59 0.78
CA SER A 153 -5.55 0.56 -0.09
C SER A 153 -4.05 0.35 0.15
N ASN A 154 -3.70 -0.84 0.64
CA ASN A 154 -2.32 -1.24 0.85
C ASN A 154 -1.56 -1.47 -0.46
N ALA A 155 -2.24 -1.99 -1.47
CA ALA A 155 -1.63 -2.21 -2.77
C ALA A 155 -1.23 -0.88 -3.43
N LEU A 156 -2.11 0.14 -3.40
CA LEU A 156 -1.76 1.49 -3.87
C LEU A 156 -0.69 2.16 -3.01
N MET A 157 -0.68 1.91 -1.69
CA MET A 157 0.37 2.43 -0.82
C MET A 157 1.73 1.84 -1.17
N ALA A 158 1.79 0.53 -1.46
CA ALA A 158 3.01 -0.14 -1.90
C ALA A 158 3.52 0.42 -3.25
N ASP A 159 2.61 0.67 -4.20
CA ASP A 159 2.94 1.30 -5.49
C ASP A 159 3.46 2.74 -5.31
N ALA A 160 2.83 3.52 -4.43
CA ALA A 160 3.31 4.86 -4.09
C ALA A 160 4.76 4.82 -3.57
N TRP A 161 5.06 3.95 -2.60
CA TRP A 161 6.40 3.81 -2.07
C TRP A 161 7.40 3.27 -3.08
N HIS A 162 6.96 2.46 -4.06
CA HIS A 162 7.80 2.05 -5.18
C HIS A 162 8.25 3.27 -6.00
N HIS A 163 7.33 4.17 -6.39
CA HIS A 163 7.68 5.41 -7.09
C HIS A 163 8.62 6.30 -6.27
N ARG A 164 8.42 6.37 -4.96
CA ARG A 164 9.32 7.14 -4.08
C ARG A 164 10.70 6.52 -3.96
N SER A 165 10.80 5.19 -3.92
CA SER A 165 12.08 4.48 -3.95
C SER A 165 12.91 4.86 -5.18
N ASP A 166 12.25 4.95 -6.35
CA ASP A 166 12.91 5.33 -7.60
C ASP A 166 13.39 6.78 -7.58
N SER A 167 12.56 7.71 -7.07
CA SER A 167 12.96 9.11 -6.96
C SER A 167 14.13 9.29 -5.97
N LEU A 168 14.09 8.62 -4.81
CA LEU A 168 15.16 8.65 -3.81
C LEU A 168 16.47 8.07 -4.37
N SER A 169 16.42 6.97 -5.11
CA SER A 169 17.59 6.39 -5.79
C SER A 169 18.21 7.38 -6.77
N SER A 170 17.39 8.08 -7.55
CA SER A 170 17.84 9.10 -8.50
C SER A 170 18.42 10.34 -7.79
N ILE A 171 17.84 10.75 -6.66
CA ILE A 171 18.36 11.83 -5.80
C ILE A 171 19.72 11.42 -5.21
N GLY A 172 19.86 10.18 -4.72
CA GLY A 172 21.12 9.64 -4.23
C GLY A 172 22.22 9.69 -5.28
N ALA A 173 21.92 9.23 -6.51
CA ALA A 173 22.85 9.32 -7.62
C ALA A 173 23.27 10.77 -7.93
N LEU A 174 22.32 11.70 -7.88
CA LEU A 174 22.61 13.14 -8.08
C LEU A 174 23.53 13.70 -6.96
N ILE A 175 23.27 13.35 -5.70
CA ILE A 175 24.11 13.71 -4.55
C ILE A 175 25.51 13.12 -4.72
N GLY A 176 25.60 11.87 -5.17
CA GLY A 176 26.86 11.20 -5.45
C GLY A 176 27.69 11.93 -6.51
N VAL A 177 27.08 12.33 -7.61
CA VAL A 177 27.73 13.13 -8.66
C VAL A 177 28.26 14.45 -8.11
N ILE A 178 27.44 15.19 -7.36
CA ILE A 178 27.83 16.47 -6.74
C ILE A 178 28.96 16.25 -5.74
N GLY A 179 28.86 15.22 -4.89
CA GLY A 179 29.88 14.84 -3.93
C GLY A 179 31.24 14.55 -4.60
N CYS A 180 31.22 13.82 -5.70
CA CYS A 180 32.40 13.55 -6.54
C CYS A 180 33.03 14.83 -7.07
N MET A 181 32.21 15.75 -7.60
CA MET A 181 32.68 17.06 -8.09
C MET A 181 33.32 17.91 -6.99
N LEU A 182 32.87 17.75 -5.75
CA LEU A 182 33.42 18.42 -4.56
C LEU A 182 34.63 17.69 -3.95
N GLY A 183 35.07 16.57 -4.51
CA GLY A 183 36.20 15.78 -4.02
C GLY A 183 35.86 14.77 -2.90
N TYR A 184 34.58 14.50 -2.67
CA TYR A 184 34.08 13.55 -1.67
C TYR A 184 33.31 12.37 -2.30
N PRO A 185 33.97 11.44 -3.02
CA PRO A 185 33.29 10.38 -3.78
C PRO A 185 32.52 9.36 -2.90
N ILE A 186 32.81 9.30 -1.60
CA ILE A 186 32.09 8.45 -0.63
C ILE A 186 30.63 8.89 -0.40
N MET A 187 30.26 10.13 -0.75
CA MET A 187 28.93 10.70 -0.47
C MET A 187 27.82 9.93 -1.18
N ASP A 188 28.06 9.39 -2.37
CA ASP A 188 27.10 8.57 -3.10
C ASP A 188 26.73 7.30 -2.31
N SER A 189 27.73 6.59 -1.82
CA SER A 189 27.52 5.38 -1.05
C SER A 189 26.85 5.65 0.30
N LEU A 190 27.18 6.76 0.98
CA LEU A 190 26.52 7.16 2.21
C LEU A 190 25.05 7.53 1.98
N ALA A 191 24.75 8.32 0.95
CA ALA A 191 23.38 8.65 0.55
C ALA A 191 22.59 7.39 0.25
N SER A 192 23.17 6.45 -0.51
CA SER A 192 22.55 5.17 -0.87
C SER A 192 22.24 4.31 0.37
N LEU A 193 23.10 4.30 1.39
CA LEU A 193 22.82 3.61 2.66
C LEU A 193 21.63 4.23 3.40
N VAL A 194 21.57 5.54 3.49
CA VAL A 194 20.44 6.25 4.13
C VAL A 194 19.14 5.91 3.39
N ILE A 195 19.15 5.96 2.07
CA ILE A 195 18.01 5.61 1.22
C ILE A 195 17.57 4.16 1.45
N PHE A 196 18.54 3.23 1.51
CA PHE A 196 18.24 1.82 1.81
C PHE A 196 17.43 1.67 3.11
N PHE A 197 17.83 2.34 4.20
CA PHE A 197 17.09 2.24 5.47
C PHE A 197 15.67 2.79 5.38
N PHE A 198 15.45 3.88 4.65
CA PHE A 198 14.10 4.41 4.42
C PHE A 198 13.22 3.45 3.63
N ILE A 199 13.77 2.89 2.54
CA ILE A 199 13.06 1.92 1.69
C ILE A 199 12.78 0.63 2.46
N ALA A 200 13.75 0.11 3.19
CA ALA A 200 13.59 -1.12 3.98
C ALA A 200 12.52 -0.96 5.06
N LYS A 201 12.48 0.20 5.74
CA LYS A 201 11.44 0.50 6.72
C LYS A 201 10.05 0.56 6.06
N ALA A 202 9.92 1.28 4.95
CA ALA A 202 8.64 1.38 4.24
C ALA A 202 8.15 0.01 3.75
N ALA A 203 9.05 -0.80 3.18
CA ALA A 203 8.73 -2.16 2.75
C ALA A 203 8.29 -3.04 3.92
N TYR A 204 8.96 -2.93 5.08
CA TYR A 204 8.59 -3.65 6.29
C TYR A 204 7.20 -3.25 6.81
N ASP A 205 6.92 -1.95 6.86
CA ASP A 205 5.63 -1.43 7.36
C ASP A 205 4.47 -1.93 6.47
N ILE A 206 4.66 -1.90 5.13
CA ILE A 206 3.66 -2.42 4.16
C ILE A 206 3.52 -3.94 4.29
N PHE A 207 4.64 -4.67 4.37
CA PHE A 207 4.65 -6.12 4.54
C PHE A 207 3.90 -6.53 5.81
N LYS A 208 4.23 -5.87 6.93
CA LYS A 208 3.61 -6.14 8.23
C LYS A 208 2.09 -5.92 8.18
N ASP A 209 1.63 -4.77 7.65
CA ASP A 209 0.20 -4.49 7.57
C ASP A 209 -0.54 -5.48 6.65
N ALA A 210 0.07 -5.89 5.54
CA ALA A 210 -0.50 -6.91 4.67
C ALA A 210 -0.59 -8.29 5.35
N VAL A 211 0.46 -8.69 6.10
CA VAL A 211 0.46 -9.93 6.88
C VAL A 211 -0.55 -9.87 8.02
N ASP A 212 -0.58 -8.78 8.78
CA ASP A 212 -1.53 -8.57 9.87
C ASP A 212 -2.98 -8.75 9.37
N LYS A 213 -3.33 -8.14 8.23
CA LYS A 213 -4.66 -8.29 7.60
C LYS A 213 -4.91 -9.71 7.06
N LEU A 214 -3.89 -10.41 6.58
CA LEU A 214 -4.04 -11.81 6.15
C LEU A 214 -4.20 -12.79 7.31
N THR A 215 -3.71 -12.42 8.50
CA THR A 215 -3.78 -13.20 9.74
C THR A 215 -4.87 -12.72 10.67
N ASP A 216 -5.94 -12.16 10.12
CA ASP A 216 -7.16 -11.79 10.83
C ASP A 216 -6.94 -10.72 11.93
N LYS A 217 -6.14 -9.67 11.61
CA LYS A 217 -5.97 -8.52 12.50
C LYS A 217 -7.32 -7.92 12.87
N SER A 218 -7.50 -7.58 14.16
CA SER A 218 -8.68 -6.89 14.67
C SER A 218 -8.80 -5.47 14.11
N CYS A 219 -10.02 -4.93 14.10
CA CYS A 219 -10.27 -3.55 13.72
C CYS A 219 -9.90 -2.57 14.85
N ASP A 220 -9.54 -1.33 14.49
CA ASP A 220 -9.09 -0.31 15.43
C ASP A 220 -10.24 0.35 16.23
N PHE A 221 -11.52 0.00 15.93
CA PHE A 221 -12.72 0.62 16.50
C PHE A 221 -13.61 -0.38 17.25
N GLU A 222 -13.06 -1.48 17.80
CA GLU A 222 -13.80 -2.44 18.62
C GLU A 222 -14.46 -1.80 19.84
N ALA A 223 -13.79 -0.85 20.50
CA ALA A 223 -14.32 -0.15 21.66
C ALA A 223 -15.60 0.64 21.32
N GLU A 224 -15.61 1.33 20.16
CA GLU A 224 -16.77 2.07 19.67
C GLU A 224 -17.95 1.13 19.34
N ILE A 225 -17.65 -0.06 18.81
CA ILE A 225 -18.66 -1.09 18.55
C ILE A 225 -19.25 -1.60 19.88
N CYS A 226 -18.42 -1.88 20.89
CA CYS A 226 -18.89 -2.30 22.21
C CYS A 226 -19.81 -1.26 22.85
N GLU A 227 -19.44 0.03 22.79
CA GLU A 227 -20.29 1.12 23.30
C GLU A 227 -21.65 1.14 22.59
N CYS A 228 -21.65 1.04 21.26
CA CYS A 228 -22.88 1.01 20.47
C CYS A 228 -23.79 -0.18 20.82
N ILE A 229 -23.22 -1.37 21.07
CA ILE A 229 -23.99 -2.56 21.45
C ILE A 229 -24.63 -2.37 22.85
N LEU A 230 -23.89 -1.80 23.80
CA LEU A 230 -24.35 -1.58 25.17
C LEU A 230 -25.38 -0.45 25.31
N GLU A 231 -25.58 0.38 24.28
CA GLU A 231 -26.70 1.32 24.22
C GLU A 231 -28.07 0.61 24.14
N ASN A 232 -28.08 -0.65 23.67
CA ASN A 232 -29.31 -1.44 23.66
C ASN A 232 -29.61 -1.98 25.08
N SER A 233 -30.66 -1.47 25.71
CA SER A 233 -31.02 -1.81 27.08
C SER A 233 -31.38 -3.28 27.33
N SER A 234 -31.62 -4.05 26.26
CA SER A 234 -31.88 -5.49 26.35
C SER A 234 -30.61 -6.33 26.45
N VAL A 235 -29.45 -5.77 26.17
CA VAL A 235 -28.15 -6.43 26.28
C VAL A 235 -27.64 -6.29 27.68
N ILE A 236 -27.44 -7.44 28.37
CA ILE A 236 -26.93 -7.47 29.73
C ILE A 236 -25.41 -7.35 29.75
N ALA A 237 -24.74 -8.08 28.84
CA ALA A 237 -23.31 -8.07 28.73
C ALA A 237 -22.87 -8.49 27.30
N ILE A 238 -21.62 -8.20 26.96
CA ILE A 238 -20.93 -8.75 25.77
C ILE A 238 -19.99 -9.83 26.28
N ASP A 239 -20.22 -11.09 25.87
CA ASP A 239 -19.37 -12.21 26.24
C ASP A 239 -18.12 -12.29 25.34
N LEU A 240 -18.29 -12.03 24.06
CA LEU A 240 -17.23 -12.09 23.06
C LEU A 240 -17.47 -11.03 21.97
N LEU A 241 -16.41 -10.34 21.60
CA LEU A 241 -16.33 -9.59 20.35
C LEU A 241 -15.03 -9.96 19.67
N GLN A 242 -15.11 -10.54 18.49
CA GLN A 242 -13.97 -10.78 17.62
C GLN A 242 -14.18 -10.06 16.31
N SER A 243 -13.17 -9.34 15.88
CA SER A 243 -13.19 -8.66 14.60
C SER A 243 -12.03 -9.12 13.71
N ARG A 244 -12.20 -8.99 12.41
CA ARG A 244 -11.14 -9.25 11.44
C ARG A 244 -11.27 -8.31 10.24
N VAL A 245 -10.12 -7.81 9.77
CA VAL A 245 -10.06 -6.84 8.66
C VAL A 245 -9.59 -7.53 7.39
N PHE A 246 -10.38 -7.41 6.31
CA PHE A 246 -10.03 -7.87 4.97
C PHE A 246 -10.03 -6.68 4.00
N GLY A 247 -8.84 -6.25 3.56
CA GLY A 247 -8.74 -5.01 2.79
C GLY A 247 -9.24 -3.82 3.61
N ASN A 248 -10.33 -3.20 3.14
CA ASN A 248 -11.03 -2.11 3.84
C ASN A 248 -12.35 -2.56 4.49
N ARG A 249 -12.63 -3.86 4.57
CA ARG A 249 -13.86 -4.43 5.12
C ARG A 249 -13.60 -5.12 6.45
N VAL A 250 -14.59 -5.06 7.35
CA VAL A 250 -14.55 -5.68 8.68
C VAL A 250 -15.63 -6.75 8.77
N TYR A 251 -15.27 -7.85 9.39
CA TYR A 251 -16.17 -8.94 9.75
C TYR A 251 -16.17 -9.08 11.27
N LEU A 252 -17.35 -9.27 11.86
CA LEU A 252 -17.55 -9.33 13.31
C LEU A 252 -18.22 -10.64 13.69
N ASP A 253 -17.70 -11.27 14.74
CA ASP A 253 -18.34 -12.35 15.47
C ASP A 253 -18.61 -11.84 16.90
N LEU A 254 -19.88 -11.75 17.27
CA LEU A 254 -20.37 -11.15 18.53
C LEU A 254 -21.18 -12.16 19.32
N GLU A 255 -20.90 -12.25 20.63
CA GLU A 255 -21.74 -12.98 21.57
C GLU A 255 -22.25 -12.01 22.64
N ILE A 256 -23.56 -11.99 22.84
CA ILE A 256 -24.24 -11.12 23.81
C ILE A 256 -25.07 -11.93 24.80
N GLN A 257 -25.18 -11.43 26.03
CA GLN A 257 -26.07 -11.98 27.05
C GLN A 257 -27.41 -11.26 27.04
N LEU A 258 -28.48 -12.06 27.04
CA LEU A 258 -29.87 -11.59 27.17
C LEU A 258 -30.54 -12.30 28.37
N ASP A 259 -31.72 -11.81 28.80
CA ASP A 259 -32.53 -12.50 29.82
C ASP A 259 -32.86 -13.92 29.34
N GLY A 260 -32.46 -14.93 30.12
CA GLY A 260 -32.71 -16.34 29.84
C GLY A 260 -34.19 -16.72 29.77
N ASN A 261 -35.10 -15.86 30.23
CA ASN A 261 -36.55 -16.04 30.13
C ASN A 261 -37.16 -15.42 28.86
N CYS A 262 -36.38 -14.70 28.02
CA CYS A 262 -36.90 -14.15 26.79
C CYS A 262 -37.22 -15.25 25.78
N THR A 263 -38.21 -15.00 24.94
CA THR A 263 -38.54 -15.92 23.85
C THR A 263 -37.49 -15.86 22.75
N LEU A 264 -37.37 -16.92 21.96
CA LEU A 264 -36.47 -16.94 20.77
C LEU A 264 -36.79 -15.77 19.82
N HIS A 265 -38.06 -15.36 19.71
CA HIS A 265 -38.47 -14.25 18.87
C HIS A 265 -37.91 -12.91 19.40
N GLU A 266 -37.97 -12.67 20.69
CA GLU A 266 -37.42 -11.48 21.33
C GLU A 266 -35.89 -11.45 21.23
N ALA A 267 -35.22 -12.57 21.49
CA ALA A 267 -33.77 -12.67 21.35
C ALA A 267 -33.31 -12.38 19.91
N HIS A 268 -34.02 -12.96 18.93
CA HIS A 268 -33.74 -12.70 17.52
C HIS A 268 -33.97 -11.23 17.13
N TYR A 269 -35.05 -10.61 17.65
CA TYR A 269 -35.31 -9.19 17.40
C TYR A 269 -34.18 -8.28 17.93
N VAL A 270 -33.66 -8.57 19.14
CA VAL A 270 -32.52 -7.84 19.70
C VAL A 270 -31.27 -8.04 18.85
N ALA A 271 -30.96 -9.28 18.48
CA ALA A 271 -29.80 -9.59 17.62
C ALA A 271 -29.89 -8.86 16.28
N GLN A 272 -31.08 -8.86 15.63
CA GLN A 272 -31.29 -8.15 14.38
C GLN A 272 -31.17 -6.63 14.54
N SER A 273 -31.71 -6.07 15.62
CA SER A 273 -31.59 -4.62 15.92
C SER A 273 -30.14 -4.19 16.07
N ILE A 274 -29.30 -5.00 16.75
CA ILE A 274 -27.86 -4.75 16.88
C ILE A 274 -27.16 -4.85 15.53
N HIS A 275 -27.47 -5.91 14.77
CA HIS A 275 -26.94 -6.11 13.43
C HIS A 275 -27.19 -4.85 12.55
N ASP A 276 -28.45 -4.41 12.46
CA ASP A 276 -28.85 -3.27 11.64
C ASP A 276 -28.20 -1.97 12.12
N THR A 277 -28.08 -1.78 13.44
CA THR A 277 -27.46 -0.58 14.05
C THR A 277 -25.98 -0.52 13.72
N ILE A 278 -25.26 -1.65 13.83
CA ILE A 278 -23.82 -1.70 13.53
C ILE A 278 -23.56 -1.47 12.05
N GLU A 279 -24.33 -2.11 11.15
CA GLU A 279 -24.18 -1.89 9.70
C GLU A 279 -24.44 -0.43 9.31
N LEU A 280 -25.39 0.22 9.98
CA LEU A 280 -25.70 1.64 9.72
C LEU A 280 -24.61 2.58 10.25
N GLN A 281 -24.10 2.34 11.46
CA GLN A 281 -23.10 3.22 12.10
C GLN A 281 -21.68 2.97 11.64
N PHE A 282 -21.38 1.73 11.26
CA PHE A 282 -20.04 1.28 10.82
C PHE A 282 -20.10 0.71 9.38
N PRO A 283 -20.21 1.55 8.36
CA PRO A 283 -20.37 1.08 6.97
C PRO A 283 -19.19 0.25 6.43
N ASN A 284 -18.06 0.16 7.17
CA ASN A 284 -16.94 -0.76 6.87
C ASN A 284 -17.27 -2.19 7.26
N VAL A 285 -18.22 -2.39 8.16
CA VAL A 285 -18.64 -3.73 8.56
C VAL A 285 -19.45 -4.34 7.41
N LYS A 286 -18.92 -5.42 6.85
CA LYS A 286 -19.54 -6.15 5.73
C LYS A 286 -20.40 -7.31 6.22
N HIS A 287 -20.06 -7.85 7.37
CA HIS A 287 -20.75 -9.01 7.92
C HIS A 287 -20.63 -8.99 9.43
N ILE A 288 -21.73 -9.31 10.09
CA ILE A 288 -21.78 -9.50 11.53
C ILE A 288 -22.59 -10.75 11.86
N MET A 289 -22.01 -11.64 12.65
CA MET A 289 -22.71 -12.77 13.25
C MET A 289 -22.99 -12.42 14.72
N VAL A 290 -24.25 -12.47 15.14
CA VAL A 290 -24.66 -12.23 16.53
C VAL A 290 -25.18 -13.52 17.12
N HIS A 291 -24.46 -14.02 18.14
CA HIS A 291 -24.88 -15.14 18.95
C HIS A 291 -25.45 -14.62 20.27
N THR A 292 -26.57 -15.20 20.72
CA THR A 292 -27.24 -14.78 21.95
C THR A 292 -27.13 -15.88 23.01
N ASN A 293 -26.58 -15.54 24.17
CA ASN A 293 -26.43 -16.41 25.33
C ASN A 293 -27.50 -16.05 26.38
N PRO A 294 -28.11 -17.03 27.07
CA PRO A 294 -28.96 -16.76 28.22
C PRO A 294 -28.09 -16.36 29.44
N ASN A 295 -28.56 -15.36 30.20
CA ASN A 295 -27.95 -14.97 31.47
C ASN A 295 -28.34 -15.95 32.59
#